data_f679236b44b7bd9fabea09acd43c9477
#
_entry.id   f679236b44b7bd9fabea09acd43c9477
#
_cell.length_a   1.000
_cell.length_b   1.000
_cell.length_c   1.000
_cell.angle_alpha   90.00
_cell.angle_beta   90.00
_cell.angle_gamma   90.00
#
_symmetry.space_group_name_H-M   'P 1'
#
loop_
_entity.id
_entity.type
_entity.pdbx_description
1 polymer ?
#
loop_
_entity_poly.entity_id
_entity_poly.type
_entity_poly.pdbx_seq_one_letter_code
_entity_poly.pdbx_strand_id
1 'polypeptide(L)'
;IDLFENEINEKNLNLTAGRSVVCVDRNGDGKYGIYVANYGGPTRFYELINDQIVDLAEQLKIDKITGGRAVVAGNILSGKTDIFAANERGRNFLYYNLEGNFQDIAKDYEVDDQYQNGRGTTLSDILYRGRLDILSSNWNAYHRAYVLNGDKFEDIAIPTFNIPSPIRTVISADFDNDGYDEIFMNNIGEPNKLFKVLEGGEFK
;
A
#
# COMPACT_ATOMS: atom_id res chain seq x y z
N ILE A 1 -5.96 -4.17 28.18
CA ILE A 1 -7.39 -3.88 27.91
C ILE A 1 -7.57 -4.03 26.42
N ASP A 2 -8.51 -4.86 25.97
CA ASP A 2 -8.91 -4.96 24.58
C ASP A 2 -9.94 -3.86 24.28
N LEU A 3 -9.56 -2.89 23.45
CA LEU A 3 -10.44 -1.78 23.07
C LEU A 3 -11.57 -2.20 22.12
N PHE A 4 -11.51 -3.43 21.59
CA PHE A 4 -12.58 -4.04 20.81
C PHE A 4 -13.57 -4.84 21.65
N GLU A 5 -13.42 -4.92 22.97
CA GLU A 5 -14.44 -5.46 23.90
C GLU A 5 -15.63 -4.50 24.00
N ASN A 6 -16.35 -4.33 22.91
CA ASN A 6 -17.48 -3.43 22.79
C ASN A 6 -18.47 -3.95 21.74
N GLU A 7 -19.39 -3.12 21.32
CA GLU A 7 -20.42 -3.44 20.33
C GLU A 7 -19.86 -3.98 19.00
N ILE A 8 -18.63 -3.61 18.59
CA ILE A 8 -17.99 -4.11 17.37
C ILE A 8 -17.70 -5.61 17.49
N ASN A 9 -17.14 -6.05 18.61
CA ASN A 9 -16.88 -7.46 18.86
C ASN A 9 -18.19 -8.26 19.05
N GLU A 10 -19.15 -7.73 19.78
CA GLU A 10 -20.44 -8.39 20.01
C GLU A 10 -21.19 -8.67 18.69
N LYS A 11 -21.11 -7.77 17.74
CA LYS A 11 -21.70 -7.93 16.40
C LYS A 11 -20.81 -8.66 15.40
N ASN A 12 -19.68 -9.21 15.82
CA ASN A 12 -18.66 -9.80 14.92
C ASN A 12 -18.16 -8.87 13.81
N LEU A 13 -18.27 -7.58 13.99
CA LEU A 13 -17.81 -6.59 12.99
C LEU A 13 -16.28 -6.52 12.89
N ASN A 14 -15.58 -7.06 13.88
CA ASN A 14 -14.13 -7.18 13.91
C ASN A 14 -13.61 -8.50 13.31
N LEU A 15 -14.50 -9.42 12.88
CA LEU A 15 -14.07 -10.64 12.20
C LEU A 15 -13.66 -10.34 10.77
N THR A 16 -12.37 -10.47 10.50
CA THR A 16 -11.77 -10.14 9.21
C THR A 16 -10.83 -11.24 8.73
N ALA A 17 -10.64 -11.36 7.43
CA ALA A 17 -9.55 -12.10 6.83
C ALA A 17 -8.39 -11.14 6.49
N GLY A 18 -7.99 -10.33 7.45
CA GLY A 18 -6.97 -9.30 7.32
C GLY A 18 -5.63 -9.86 6.84
N ARG A 19 -5.01 -9.19 5.89
CA ARG A 19 -3.72 -9.59 5.31
C ARG A 19 -2.63 -8.55 5.52
N SER A 20 -3.01 -7.29 5.57
CA SER A 20 -2.11 -6.17 5.79
C SER A 20 -2.86 -5.03 6.48
N VAL A 21 -2.14 -4.25 7.25
CA VAL A 21 -2.66 -3.09 7.95
C VAL A 21 -1.72 -1.92 7.80
N VAL A 22 -2.25 -0.71 7.87
CA VAL A 22 -1.45 0.52 7.91
C VAL A 22 -2.13 1.57 8.78
N CYS A 23 -1.31 2.35 9.49
CA CYS A 23 -1.78 3.52 10.23
C CYS A 23 -1.91 4.71 9.30
N VAL A 24 -3.00 5.48 9.45
CA VAL A 24 -3.32 6.61 8.57
C VAL A 24 -3.79 7.79 9.41
N ASP A 25 -3.02 8.87 9.41
CA ASP A 25 -3.48 10.17 9.90
C ASP A 25 -4.20 10.90 8.76
N ARG A 26 -5.51 10.64 8.61
CA ARG A 26 -6.27 11.20 7.48
C ARG A 26 -6.58 12.68 7.62
N ASN A 27 -6.61 13.19 8.86
CA ASN A 27 -6.96 14.59 9.13
C ASN A 27 -5.72 15.50 9.26
N GLY A 28 -4.53 14.91 9.47
CA GLY A 28 -3.29 15.65 9.76
C GLY A 28 -3.27 16.24 11.19
N ASP A 29 -4.00 15.60 12.12
CA ASP A 29 -4.13 16.06 13.51
C ASP A 29 -3.29 15.23 14.51
N GLY A 30 -2.48 14.28 14.01
CA GLY A 30 -1.66 13.38 14.81
C GLY A 30 -2.42 12.19 15.38
N LYS A 31 -3.70 12.01 15.06
CA LYS A 31 -4.48 10.83 15.44
C LYS A 31 -4.56 9.86 14.28
N TYR A 32 -4.23 8.63 14.58
CA TYR A 32 -4.14 7.59 13.56
C TYR A 32 -5.37 6.68 13.57
N GLY A 33 -5.95 6.49 12.39
CA GLY A 33 -6.83 5.37 12.10
C GLY A 33 -6.03 4.16 11.62
N ILE A 34 -6.68 3.00 11.52
CA ILE A 34 -6.12 1.73 11.05
C ILE A 34 -6.91 1.27 9.84
N TYR A 35 -6.28 1.28 8.66
CA TYR A 35 -6.83 0.63 7.47
C TYR A 35 -6.45 -0.85 7.46
N VAL A 36 -7.44 -1.73 7.27
CA VAL A 36 -7.26 -3.19 7.20
C VAL A 36 -7.60 -3.68 5.80
N ALA A 37 -6.59 -4.16 5.07
CA ALA A 37 -6.78 -4.83 3.79
C ALA A 37 -7.28 -6.26 4.03
N ASN A 38 -8.51 -6.57 3.59
CA ASN A 38 -9.16 -7.86 3.75
C ASN A 38 -9.15 -8.69 2.47
N TYR A 39 -9.08 -10.00 2.63
CA TYR A 39 -9.18 -10.95 1.53
C TYR A 39 -10.58 -11.59 1.50
N GLY A 40 -11.38 -11.22 0.50
CA GLY A 40 -12.73 -11.74 0.31
C GLY A 40 -13.80 -11.14 1.22
N GLY A 41 -13.45 -10.17 2.06
CA GLY A 41 -14.36 -9.39 2.89
C GLY A 41 -14.16 -7.90 2.68
N PRO A 42 -15.05 -7.04 3.25
CA PRO A 42 -14.91 -5.60 3.14
C PRO A 42 -13.66 -5.12 3.88
N THR A 43 -12.94 -4.19 3.28
CA THR A 43 -11.87 -3.46 3.98
C THR A 43 -12.45 -2.69 5.17
N ARG A 44 -11.64 -2.43 6.18
CA ARG A 44 -12.04 -1.71 7.39
C ARG A 44 -11.17 -0.49 7.60
N PHE A 45 -11.75 0.51 8.26
CA PHE A 45 -11.02 1.69 8.70
C PHE A 45 -11.45 2.08 10.11
N TYR A 46 -10.62 1.76 11.08
CA TYR A 46 -10.93 1.98 12.49
C TYR A 46 -10.31 3.27 13.00
N GLU A 47 -11.10 4.08 13.70
CA GLU A 47 -10.61 5.23 14.49
C GLU A 47 -11.12 5.15 15.92
N LEU A 48 -10.36 5.73 16.84
CA LEU A 48 -10.77 5.94 18.22
C LEU A 48 -11.50 7.28 18.33
N ILE A 49 -12.82 7.22 18.53
CA ILE A 49 -13.70 8.39 18.67
C ILE A 49 -14.41 8.32 20.02
N ASN A 50 -14.20 9.32 20.88
CA ASN A 50 -14.77 9.36 22.22
C ASN A 50 -14.53 8.06 23.01
N ASP A 51 -13.29 7.57 23.01
CA ASP A 51 -12.85 6.34 23.64
C ASP A 51 -13.51 5.05 23.12
N GLN A 52 -14.14 5.10 21.94
CA GLN A 52 -14.72 3.94 21.27
C GLN A 52 -14.07 3.74 19.90
N ILE A 53 -13.81 2.48 19.55
CA ILE A 53 -13.37 2.11 18.19
C ILE A 53 -14.58 2.13 17.27
N VAL A 54 -14.49 2.90 16.20
CA VAL A 54 -15.54 3.04 15.19
C VAL A 54 -14.97 2.64 13.82
N ASP A 55 -15.71 1.79 13.10
CA ASP A 55 -15.40 1.48 11.69
C ASP A 55 -16.00 2.56 10.77
N LEU A 56 -15.14 3.32 10.13
CA LEU A 56 -15.53 4.41 9.23
C LEU A 56 -15.43 4.02 7.73
N ALA A 57 -15.11 2.77 7.41
CA ALA A 57 -14.83 2.38 6.02
C ALA A 57 -15.99 2.66 5.07
N GLU A 58 -17.24 2.38 5.49
CA GLU A 58 -18.45 2.66 4.70
C GLU A 58 -18.66 4.17 4.52
N GLN A 59 -18.54 4.95 5.58
CA GLN A 59 -18.68 6.42 5.54
C GLN A 59 -17.64 7.05 4.61
N LEU A 60 -16.41 6.54 4.61
CA LEU A 60 -15.30 6.97 3.77
C LEU A 60 -15.34 6.38 2.36
N LYS A 61 -16.31 5.50 2.06
CA LYS A 61 -16.50 4.80 0.78
C LYS A 61 -15.31 3.94 0.34
N ILE A 62 -14.58 3.41 1.32
CA ILE A 62 -13.41 2.53 1.12
C ILE A 62 -13.66 1.10 1.60
N ASP A 63 -14.88 0.72 1.93
CA ASP A 63 -15.37 -0.59 2.39
C ASP A 63 -15.45 -1.64 1.25
N LYS A 64 -14.42 -1.72 0.42
CA LYS A 64 -14.44 -2.58 -0.76
C LYS A 64 -14.22 -4.06 -0.43
N ILE A 65 -15.03 -4.95 -1.03
CA ILE A 65 -14.78 -6.40 -1.00
C ILE A 65 -13.75 -6.72 -2.07
N THR A 66 -12.55 -7.12 -1.65
CA THR A 66 -11.40 -7.28 -2.54
C THR A 66 -10.57 -8.51 -2.19
N GLY A 67 -9.59 -8.79 -3.02
CA GLY A 67 -8.47 -9.68 -2.68
C GLY A 67 -7.33 -8.94 -2.00
N GLY A 68 -7.61 -8.13 -0.99
CA GLY A 68 -6.61 -7.29 -0.31
C GLY A 68 -5.43 -8.08 0.21
N ARG A 69 -4.20 -7.65 -0.15
CA ARG A 69 -2.96 -8.35 0.21
C ARG A 69 -1.93 -7.46 0.85
N ALA A 70 -1.69 -6.30 0.29
CA ALA A 70 -0.69 -5.38 0.79
C ALA A 70 -1.25 -3.95 0.78
N VAL A 71 -0.83 -3.16 1.74
CA VAL A 71 -1.21 -1.76 1.83
C VAL A 71 -0.07 -0.95 2.39
N VAL A 72 0.11 0.25 1.86
CA VAL A 72 1.00 1.28 2.37
C VAL A 72 0.29 2.62 2.41
N ALA A 73 0.73 3.50 3.29
CA ALA A 73 0.21 4.84 3.39
C ALA A 73 1.35 5.85 3.58
N GLY A 74 1.21 6.99 2.97
CA GLY A 74 2.20 8.07 3.04
C GLY A 74 1.75 9.28 2.23
N ASN A 75 2.55 10.32 2.24
CA ASN A 75 2.31 11.49 1.40
C ASN A 75 2.74 11.17 -0.04
N ILE A 76 1.84 10.53 -0.81
CA ILE A 76 2.11 10.12 -2.20
C ILE A 76 1.80 11.27 -3.15
N LEU A 77 0.61 11.89 -3.04
CA LEU A 77 0.13 12.93 -3.95
C LEU A 77 -0.55 14.10 -3.26
N SER A 78 -1.36 13.84 -2.21
CA SER A 78 -2.29 14.83 -1.65
C SER A 78 -1.65 15.89 -0.76
N GLY A 79 -0.38 15.72 -0.38
CA GLY A 79 0.24 16.48 0.71
C GLY A 79 -0.19 16.02 2.12
N LYS A 80 -1.07 15.02 2.19
CA LYS A 80 -1.54 14.32 3.40
C LYS A 80 -1.25 12.82 3.27
N THR A 81 -1.80 12.01 4.15
CA THR A 81 -1.63 10.55 4.08
C THR A 81 -2.62 9.94 3.08
N ASP A 82 -2.11 9.57 1.91
CA ASP A 82 -2.80 8.75 0.91
C ASP A 82 -2.62 7.26 1.23
N ILE A 83 -3.44 6.39 0.62
CA ILE A 83 -3.34 4.93 0.81
C ILE A 83 -3.21 4.26 -0.57
N PHE A 84 -2.18 3.44 -0.74
CA PHE A 84 -2.10 2.51 -1.88
C PHE A 84 -2.36 1.08 -1.39
N ALA A 85 -3.38 0.43 -1.97
CA ALA A 85 -3.80 -0.93 -1.61
C ALA A 85 -3.68 -1.86 -2.81
N ALA A 86 -2.77 -2.83 -2.73
CA ALA A 86 -2.56 -3.85 -3.75
C ALA A 86 -3.44 -5.06 -3.50
N ASN A 87 -4.06 -5.57 -4.57
CA ASN A 87 -5.02 -6.65 -4.51
C ASN A 87 -4.59 -7.86 -5.33
N GLU A 88 -4.94 -9.05 -4.85
CA GLU A 88 -4.90 -10.29 -5.60
C GLU A 88 -6.26 -10.46 -6.31
N ARG A 89 -6.23 -10.77 -7.61
CA ARG A 89 -7.44 -10.98 -8.42
C ARG A 89 -8.37 -9.76 -8.46
N GLY A 90 -7.81 -8.61 -8.77
CA GLY A 90 -8.57 -7.39 -8.90
C GLY A 90 -7.66 -6.18 -8.97
N ARG A 91 -8.23 -5.05 -9.30
CA ARG A 91 -7.46 -3.81 -9.44
C ARG A 91 -6.91 -3.32 -8.09
N ASN A 92 -5.79 -2.64 -8.13
CA ASN A 92 -5.29 -1.87 -7.00
C ASN A 92 -6.12 -0.60 -6.79
N PHE A 93 -6.03 -0.04 -5.60
CA PHE A 93 -6.61 1.26 -5.26
C PHE A 93 -5.51 2.24 -4.87
N LEU A 94 -5.67 3.49 -5.30
CA LEU A 94 -4.93 4.64 -4.80
C LEU A 94 -5.94 5.64 -4.26
N TYR A 95 -6.10 5.64 -2.95
CA TYR A 95 -7.01 6.55 -2.27
C TYR A 95 -6.30 7.86 -1.97
N TYR A 96 -6.62 8.87 -2.78
CA TYR A 96 -6.20 10.25 -2.58
C TYR A 96 -6.92 10.85 -1.38
N ASN A 97 -6.19 11.44 -0.47
CA ASN A 97 -6.77 12.06 0.72
C ASN A 97 -7.26 13.48 0.41
N LEU A 98 -8.57 13.62 0.27
CA LEU A 98 -9.25 14.89 0.06
C LEU A 98 -9.84 15.40 1.39
N GLU A 99 -9.03 16.15 2.15
CA GLU A 99 -9.43 16.75 3.43
C GLU A 99 -10.04 15.72 4.42
N GLY A 100 -9.38 14.58 4.60
CA GLY A 100 -9.81 13.51 5.49
C GLY A 100 -10.84 12.55 4.89
N ASN A 101 -11.27 12.77 3.66
CA ASN A 101 -12.05 11.81 2.86
C ASN A 101 -11.16 11.17 1.81
N PHE A 102 -11.59 10.06 1.24
CA PHE A 102 -10.81 9.36 0.24
C PHE A 102 -11.51 9.29 -1.12
N GLN A 103 -10.74 9.53 -2.18
CA GLN A 103 -11.15 9.33 -3.55
C GLN A 103 -10.22 8.32 -4.19
N ASP A 104 -10.77 7.25 -4.77
CA ASP A 104 -9.96 6.31 -5.54
C ASP A 104 -9.62 6.90 -6.91
N ILE A 105 -8.33 7.07 -7.15
CA ILE A 105 -7.77 7.66 -8.38
C ILE A 105 -6.83 6.69 -9.12
N ALA A 106 -6.75 5.42 -8.70
CA ALA A 106 -5.78 4.48 -9.24
C ALA A 106 -5.86 4.32 -10.76
N LYS A 107 -7.08 4.31 -11.32
CA LYS A 107 -7.28 4.19 -12.76
C LYS A 107 -6.84 5.43 -13.52
N ASP A 108 -7.14 6.62 -13.00
CA ASP A 108 -6.82 7.88 -13.65
C ASP A 108 -5.30 8.12 -13.66
N TYR A 109 -4.60 7.56 -12.67
CA TYR A 109 -3.15 7.63 -12.52
C TYR A 109 -2.41 6.39 -13.01
N GLU A 110 -3.10 5.43 -13.65
CA GLU A 110 -2.54 4.23 -14.30
C GLU A 110 -1.78 3.27 -13.36
N VAL A 111 -2.19 3.21 -12.07
CA VAL A 111 -1.61 2.29 -11.06
C VAL A 111 -2.57 1.19 -10.61
N ASP A 112 -3.74 1.07 -11.27
CA ASP A 112 -4.77 0.09 -10.90
C ASP A 112 -4.41 -1.36 -11.21
N ASP A 113 -3.46 -1.63 -12.12
CA ASP A 113 -2.82 -2.92 -12.47
C ASP A 113 -3.78 -4.12 -12.41
N GLN A 114 -4.95 -3.97 -13.02
CA GLN A 114 -6.17 -4.79 -12.85
C GLN A 114 -5.96 -6.30 -13.02
N TYR A 115 -5.00 -6.71 -13.83
CA TYR A 115 -4.80 -8.11 -14.22
C TYR A 115 -3.67 -8.81 -13.48
N GLN A 116 -3.10 -8.16 -12.48
CA GLN A 116 -1.99 -8.69 -11.70
C GLN A 116 -2.45 -9.23 -10.34
N ASN A 117 -1.56 -9.90 -9.64
CA ASN A 117 -1.81 -10.48 -8.34
C ASN A 117 -0.91 -9.80 -7.30
N GLY A 118 -1.31 -8.61 -6.85
CA GLY A 118 -0.55 -7.85 -5.86
C GLY A 118 -0.29 -8.62 -4.57
N ARG A 119 0.94 -8.58 -4.07
CA ARG A 119 1.37 -9.31 -2.86
C ARG A 119 2.13 -8.46 -1.87
N GLY A 120 3.03 -7.64 -2.33
CA GLY A 120 3.81 -6.76 -1.50
C GLY A 120 3.86 -5.36 -2.09
N THR A 121 3.90 -4.36 -1.23
CA THR A 121 4.06 -2.97 -1.66
C THR A 121 4.86 -2.19 -0.63
N THR A 122 5.66 -1.25 -1.10
CA THR A 122 6.40 -0.30 -0.27
C THR A 122 6.45 1.06 -0.96
N LEU A 123 6.72 2.10 -0.19
CA LEU A 123 6.99 3.44 -0.68
C LEU A 123 8.48 3.73 -0.54
N SER A 124 9.07 4.36 -1.56
CA SER A 124 10.46 4.79 -1.56
C SER A 124 10.62 5.98 -2.51
N ASP A 125 11.55 6.87 -2.24
CA ASP A 125 11.93 7.93 -3.18
C ASP A 125 12.93 7.37 -4.20
N ILE A 126 12.44 6.60 -5.19
CA ILE A 126 13.28 5.86 -6.15
C ILE A 126 14.18 6.80 -6.96
N LEU A 127 13.69 7.99 -7.27
CA LEU A 127 14.42 8.96 -8.11
C LEU A 127 15.07 10.08 -7.30
N TYR A 128 15.07 9.99 -5.98
CA TYR A 128 15.68 10.98 -5.06
C TYR A 128 15.20 12.42 -5.31
N ARG A 129 13.87 12.55 -5.45
CA ARG A 129 13.21 13.84 -5.75
C ARG A 129 12.51 14.46 -4.55
N GLY A 130 12.66 13.85 -3.38
CA GLY A 130 12.00 14.25 -2.14
C GLY A 130 10.51 13.91 -2.10
N ARG A 131 10.08 12.88 -2.86
CA ARG A 131 8.71 12.38 -2.86
C ARG A 131 8.64 10.87 -2.96
N LEU A 132 7.57 10.30 -2.43
CA LEU A 132 7.37 8.87 -2.40
C LEU A 132 6.84 8.35 -3.74
N ASP A 133 7.50 7.33 -4.26
CA ASP A 133 7.11 6.50 -5.39
C ASP A 133 6.55 5.16 -4.87
N ILE A 134 5.86 4.39 -5.71
CA ILE A 134 5.19 3.15 -5.31
C ILE A 134 5.89 1.95 -5.93
N LEU A 135 6.40 1.04 -5.10
CA LEU A 135 6.83 -0.29 -5.51
C LEU A 135 5.69 -1.28 -5.24
N SER A 136 5.22 -1.97 -6.28
CA SER A 136 4.17 -2.99 -6.18
C SER A 136 4.64 -4.29 -6.79
N SER A 137 4.73 -5.33 -5.96
CA SER A 137 5.17 -6.65 -6.39
C SER A 137 4.01 -7.61 -6.55
N ASN A 138 4.04 -8.40 -7.62
CA ASN A 138 2.97 -9.28 -8.06
C ASN A 138 3.38 -10.75 -8.00
N TRP A 139 2.49 -11.61 -7.50
CA TRP A 139 2.72 -13.05 -7.38
C TRP A 139 2.83 -13.73 -8.75
N ASN A 140 3.98 -14.30 -9.05
CA ASN A 140 4.29 -14.96 -10.32
C ASN A 140 3.95 -14.10 -11.55
N ALA A 141 4.09 -12.79 -11.41
CA ALA A 141 3.76 -11.82 -12.45
C ALA A 141 4.73 -10.63 -12.40
N TYR A 142 4.63 -9.74 -13.35
CA TYR A 142 5.52 -8.59 -13.48
C TYR A 142 5.39 -7.62 -12.31
N HIS A 143 6.52 -7.27 -11.69
CA HIS A 143 6.59 -6.27 -10.62
C HIS A 143 6.57 -4.87 -11.21
N ARG A 144 6.19 -3.88 -10.40
CA ARG A 144 6.03 -2.49 -10.81
C ARG A 144 6.87 -1.55 -9.95
N ALA A 145 7.41 -0.53 -10.58
CA ALA A 145 8.05 0.61 -9.95
C ALA A 145 7.42 1.88 -10.52
N TYR A 146 6.38 2.36 -9.87
CA TYR A 146 5.62 3.51 -10.33
C TYR A 146 6.21 4.82 -9.80
N VAL A 147 6.65 5.68 -10.69
CA VAL A 147 7.12 7.03 -10.39
C VAL A 147 6.20 8.07 -11.03
N LEU A 148 5.89 9.12 -10.30
CA LEU A 148 5.04 10.17 -10.86
C LEU A 148 5.81 10.99 -11.91
N ASN A 149 5.31 11.01 -13.13
CA ASN A 149 5.81 11.81 -14.24
C ASN A 149 4.70 12.71 -14.80
N GLY A 150 4.79 14.02 -14.55
CA GLY A 150 3.67 14.93 -14.83
C GLY A 150 2.45 14.59 -14.00
N ASP A 151 1.31 14.30 -14.65
CA ASP A 151 0.02 14.06 -14.02
C ASP A 151 -0.31 12.57 -13.84
N LYS A 152 0.62 11.65 -14.16
CA LYS A 152 0.41 10.21 -14.09
C LYS A 152 1.65 9.48 -13.56
N PHE A 153 1.43 8.27 -13.05
CA PHE A 153 2.55 7.38 -12.76
C PHE A 153 3.01 6.66 -14.03
N GLU A 154 4.31 6.53 -14.14
CA GLU A 154 5.00 5.73 -15.14
C GLU A 154 5.66 4.52 -14.46
N ASP A 155 5.53 3.34 -15.06
CA ASP A 155 6.22 2.14 -14.59
C ASP A 155 7.64 2.12 -15.15
N ILE A 156 8.63 2.36 -14.30
CA ILE A 156 10.06 2.35 -14.67
C ILE A 156 10.76 1.03 -14.32
N ALA A 157 10.02 0.00 -13.98
CA ALA A 157 10.59 -1.30 -13.58
C ALA A 157 11.49 -1.86 -14.69
N ILE A 158 12.78 -1.98 -14.39
CA ILE A 158 13.75 -2.57 -15.33
C ILE A 158 13.59 -4.09 -15.46
N PRO A 159 14.09 -4.72 -16.53
CA PRO A 159 13.91 -6.15 -16.78
C PRO A 159 14.37 -7.05 -15.63
N THR A 160 15.45 -6.74 -14.93
CA THR A 160 15.96 -7.56 -13.81
C THR A 160 15.09 -7.47 -12.57
N PHE A 161 14.50 -6.31 -12.28
CA PHE A 161 13.53 -6.13 -11.20
C PHE A 161 12.18 -6.77 -11.55
N ASN A 162 11.76 -6.63 -12.80
CA ASN A 162 10.44 -6.99 -13.29
C ASN A 162 10.25 -8.52 -13.53
N ILE A 163 11.27 -9.35 -13.29
CA ILE A 163 11.17 -10.82 -13.47
C ILE A 163 10.10 -11.39 -12.53
N PRO A 164 9.05 -12.06 -13.06
CA PRO A 164 8.05 -12.72 -12.23
C PRO A 164 8.67 -13.67 -11.21
N SER A 165 8.18 -13.62 -9.98
CA SER A 165 8.67 -14.47 -8.89
C SER A 165 7.56 -14.78 -7.88
N PRO A 166 7.68 -15.86 -7.08
CA PRO A 166 6.72 -16.18 -6.03
C PRO A 166 6.88 -15.26 -4.81
N ILE A 167 6.78 -13.97 -5.05
CA ILE A 167 7.00 -12.92 -4.05
C ILE A 167 5.94 -12.92 -2.95
N ARG A 168 6.34 -12.57 -1.72
CA ARG A 168 5.43 -12.37 -0.59
C ARG A 168 5.40 -10.95 -0.09
N THR A 169 6.54 -10.30 -0.04
CA THR A 169 6.64 -8.92 0.40
C THR A 169 7.81 -8.22 -0.25
N VAL A 170 7.74 -6.90 -0.29
CA VAL A 170 8.83 -6.01 -0.67
C VAL A 170 8.96 -4.95 0.42
N ILE A 171 10.17 -4.59 0.75
CA ILE A 171 10.48 -3.47 1.64
C ILE A 171 11.59 -2.63 1.03
N SER A 172 11.64 -1.37 1.38
CA SER A 172 12.75 -0.46 1.08
C SER A 172 13.34 0.10 2.38
N ALA A 173 14.64 0.23 2.41
CA ALA A 173 15.37 0.91 3.47
C ALA A 173 16.80 1.13 3.00
N ASP A 174 17.46 2.15 3.56
CA ASP A 174 18.90 2.36 3.41
C ASP A 174 19.66 1.35 4.29
N PHE A 175 19.98 0.18 3.71
CA PHE A 175 20.63 -0.92 4.45
C PHE A 175 22.12 -0.72 4.64
N ASP A 176 22.79 0.06 3.80
CA ASP A 176 24.24 0.28 3.87
C ASP A 176 24.62 1.70 4.33
N ASN A 177 23.63 2.54 4.66
CA ASN A 177 23.78 3.92 5.13
C ASN A 177 24.48 4.83 4.12
N ASP A 178 24.23 4.65 2.84
CA ASP A 178 24.77 5.52 1.80
C ASP A 178 23.80 6.68 1.41
N GLY A 179 22.62 6.72 2.04
CA GLY A 179 21.59 7.71 1.83
C GLY A 179 20.57 7.36 0.75
N TYR A 180 20.67 6.15 0.20
CA TYR A 180 19.78 5.62 -0.83
C TYR A 180 19.12 4.33 -0.35
N ASP A 181 17.81 4.19 -0.63
CA ASP A 181 17.12 2.96 -0.25
C ASP A 181 17.49 1.79 -1.16
N GLU A 182 17.80 0.64 -0.57
CA GLU A 182 17.76 -0.65 -1.26
C GLU A 182 16.36 -1.23 -1.21
N ILE A 183 16.08 -2.14 -2.15
CA ILE A 183 14.80 -2.83 -2.26
C ILE A 183 15.01 -4.31 -2.03
N PHE A 184 14.46 -4.83 -0.94
CA PHE A 184 14.48 -6.25 -0.63
C PHE A 184 13.18 -6.93 -1.02
N MET A 185 13.26 -8.01 -1.80
CA MET A 185 12.14 -8.81 -2.25
C MET A 185 12.21 -10.20 -1.64
N ASN A 186 11.19 -10.54 -0.84
CA ASN A 186 11.09 -11.85 -0.20
C ASN A 186 10.26 -12.81 -1.06
N ASN A 187 10.87 -13.91 -1.50
CA ASN A 187 10.26 -14.97 -2.30
C ASN A 187 9.99 -16.23 -1.49
N ILE A 188 9.04 -17.06 -1.94
CA ILE A 188 8.81 -18.41 -1.39
C ILE A 188 9.37 -19.45 -2.37
N GLY A 189 10.24 -20.32 -1.85
CA GLY A 189 10.80 -21.43 -2.64
C GLY A 189 11.82 -21.01 -3.71
N GLU A 190 12.11 -19.71 -3.80
CA GLU A 190 13.14 -19.14 -4.66
C GLU A 190 14.03 -18.19 -3.86
N PRO A 191 15.24 -17.87 -4.32
CA PRO A 191 16.11 -16.91 -3.64
C PRO A 191 15.45 -15.54 -3.49
N ASN A 192 15.65 -14.93 -2.33
CA ASN A 192 15.34 -13.52 -2.13
C ASN A 192 16.24 -12.65 -3.01
N LYS A 193 15.79 -11.44 -3.30
CA LYS A 193 16.55 -10.47 -4.09
C LYS A 193 16.76 -9.20 -3.28
N LEU A 194 17.93 -8.60 -3.44
CA LEU A 194 18.24 -7.27 -2.92
C LEU A 194 18.73 -6.43 -4.10
N PHE A 195 18.07 -5.34 -4.37
CA PHE A 195 18.43 -4.39 -5.40
C PHE A 195 18.95 -3.12 -4.75
N LYS A 196 20.11 -2.66 -5.19
CA LYS A 196 20.56 -1.31 -4.90
C LYS A 196 19.94 -0.36 -5.93
N VAL A 197 19.39 0.74 -5.46
CA VAL A 197 18.92 1.82 -6.30
C VAL A 197 20.06 2.84 -6.43
N LEU A 198 20.44 3.16 -7.64
CA LEU A 198 21.50 4.13 -7.96
C LEU A 198 20.88 5.48 -8.29
N GLU A 199 21.71 6.52 -8.25
CA GLU A 199 21.33 7.86 -8.69
C GLU A 199 20.68 7.81 -10.09
N GLY A 200 19.48 8.39 -10.23
CA GLY A 200 18.68 8.33 -11.47
C GLY A 200 17.72 7.16 -11.55
N GLY A 201 17.55 6.36 -10.47
CA GLY A 201 16.55 5.28 -10.39
C GLY A 201 16.98 3.99 -11.10
N GLU A 202 18.24 3.79 -11.35
CA GLU A 202 18.79 2.54 -11.88
C GLU A 202 18.84 1.47 -10.78
N PHE A 203 18.30 0.28 -11.04
CA PHE A 203 18.34 -0.87 -10.12
C PHE A 203 19.52 -1.78 -10.48
N LYS A 204 20.32 -2.14 -9.48
CA LYS A 204 21.46 -3.05 -9.64
C LYS A 204 21.36 -4.24 -8.69
#